data_a4d3e5522d2400083b53481b7c23eb87
#
_entry.id   a4d3e5522d2400083b53481b7c23eb87
#
_cell.length_a   1.000
_cell.length_b   1.000
_cell.length_c   1.000
_cell.angle_alpha   90.00
_cell.angle_beta   90.00
_cell.angle_gamma   90.00
#
_symmetry.space_group_name_H-M   'P 1'
#
loop_
_entity.id
_entity.type
_entity.pdbx_description
1 polymer ?
#
loop_
_entity_poly.entity_id
_entity_poly.type
_entity_poly.pdbx_seq_one_letter_code
_entity_poly.pdbx_strand_id
1 'polypeptide(L)'
;MTQSQKYIHKTKLSSGITLVVTENSTTDIIAGKIFCRQAGSLWEAPHQAGVFHLLATVMSKGTRELSSLEIAEKVESIGAALSTDTSSDYFLVSMKTITEDFPEILALAAEIIRYPSFPADEIALEKHLTLQNILSQKEQPFNVAFSQLREMIYGQHPYGFSLLGTEETVANLNEDDLRYYHQQHFRPDRLVISLAGNIDLDSAKELVEKIFGDWFPPEDA
;
A
#
# COMPACT_ATOMS: atom_id res chain seq x y z
N MET A 1 -36.21 2.68 14.03
CA MET A 1 -34.78 2.43 13.83
C MET A 1 -34.20 3.73 13.26
N THR A 2 -33.56 4.50 14.10
CA THR A 2 -32.93 5.79 13.72
C THR A 2 -31.70 5.46 12.90
N GLN A 3 -31.67 5.80 11.60
CA GLN A 3 -30.46 5.76 10.81
C GLN A 3 -29.46 6.72 11.49
N SER A 4 -28.43 6.18 12.12
CA SER A 4 -27.27 6.96 12.57
C SER A 4 -26.67 7.59 11.34
N GLN A 5 -26.76 8.90 11.25
CA GLN A 5 -26.18 9.67 10.17
C GLN A 5 -24.66 9.52 10.32
N LYS A 6 -24.05 8.71 9.45
CA LYS A 6 -22.59 8.51 9.46
C LYS A 6 -21.93 9.82 9.02
N TYR A 7 -21.35 10.54 9.98
CA TYR A 7 -20.54 11.72 9.67
C TYR A 7 -19.16 11.27 9.19
N ILE A 8 -18.78 11.72 8.00
CA ILE A 8 -17.43 11.55 7.49
C ILE A 8 -16.67 12.84 7.82
N HIS A 9 -15.66 12.71 8.65
CA HIS A 9 -14.76 13.80 9.01
C HIS A 9 -13.52 13.73 8.14
N LYS A 10 -13.11 14.88 7.60
CA LYS A 10 -11.89 15.01 6.79
C LYS A 10 -11.06 16.17 7.32
N THR A 11 -9.80 15.93 7.59
CA THR A 11 -8.84 16.96 8.01
C THR A 11 -7.49 16.76 7.32
N LYS A 12 -6.67 17.79 7.29
CA LYS A 12 -5.28 17.73 6.81
C LYS A 12 -4.35 18.02 7.98
N LEU A 13 -3.38 17.14 8.21
CA LEU A 13 -2.39 17.26 9.27
C LEU A 13 -1.24 18.18 8.85
N SER A 14 -0.44 18.62 9.82
CA SER A 14 0.74 19.47 9.59
C SER A 14 1.79 18.83 8.68
N SER A 15 1.91 17.50 8.71
CA SER A 15 2.74 16.69 7.82
C SER A 15 2.27 16.64 6.36
N GLY A 16 1.07 17.17 6.07
CA GLY A 16 0.44 17.10 4.74
C GLY A 16 -0.47 15.89 4.53
N ILE A 17 -0.49 14.92 5.46
CA ILE A 17 -1.37 13.75 5.42
C ILE A 17 -2.83 14.19 5.47
N THR A 18 -3.66 13.61 4.61
CA THR A 18 -5.11 13.75 4.69
C THR A 18 -5.68 12.62 5.53
N LEU A 19 -6.36 12.95 6.63
CA LEU A 19 -7.05 11.99 7.49
C LEU A 19 -8.56 12.05 7.22
N VAL A 20 -9.17 10.88 7.02
CA VAL A 20 -10.61 10.70 6.85
C VAL A 20 -11.09 9.71 7.91
N VAL A 21 -12.07 10.10 8.73
CA VAL A 21 -12.59 9.26 9.81
C VAL A 21 -14.10 9.11 9.70
N THR A 22 -14.56 7.87 9.85
CA THR A 22 -15.98 7.54 9.98
C THR A 22 -16.18 6.77 11.28
N GLU A 23 -16.72 7.45 12.28
CA GLU A 23 -16.98 6.84 13.58
C GLU A 23 -18.11 5.83 13.51
N ASN A 24 -17.89 4.64 14.06
CA ASN A 24 -18.88 3.59 14.20
C ASN A 24 -18.59 2.72 15.42
N SER A 25 -19.19 3.04 16.55
CA SER A 25 -19.03 2.33 17.84
C SER A 25 -19.91 1.06 17.97
N THR A 26 -20.56 0.60 16.90
CA THR A 26 -21.42 -0.58 16.93
C THR A 26 -20.63 -1.88 17.20
N THR A 27 -19.38 -1.92 16.77
CA THR A 27 -18.46 -3.05 16.94
C THR A 27 -17.11 -2.55 17.41
N ASP A 28 -16.42 -3.35 18.21
CA ASP A 28 -15.07 -3.03 18.70
C ASP A 28 -14.00 -3.37 17.64
N ILE A 29 -14.15 -2.80 16.45
CA ILE A 29 -13.26 -3.02 15.31
C ILE A 29 -12.94 -1.69 14.66
N ILE A 30 -11.68 -1.52 14.25
CA ILE A 30 -11.24 -0.44 13.37
C ILE A 30 -10.69 -1.06 12.08
N ALA A 31 -11.20 -0.58 10.94
CA ALA A 31 -10.66 -0.84 9.63
C ALA A 31 -9.95 0.43 9.13
N GLY A 32 -8.68 0.30 8.78
CA GLY A 32 -7.84 1.38 8.27
C GLY A 32 -7.35 1.10 6.85
N LYS A 33 -7.25 2.15 6.05
CA LYS A 33 -6.62 2.13 4.74
C LYS A 33 -5.68 3.32 4.60
N ILE A 34 -4.45 3.09 4.18
CA ILE A 34 -3.49 4.12 3.84
C ILE A 34 -3.28 4.07 2.33
N PHE A 35 -3.75 5.09 1.63
CA PHE A 35 -3.51 5.27 0.21
C PHE A 35 -2.29 6.18 0.03
N CYS A 36 -1.31 5.74 -0.75
CA CYS A 36 -0.25 6.58 -1.27
C CYS A 36 -0.59 6.95 -2.71
N ARG A 37 -0.98 8.19 -2.94
CA ARG A 37 -1.31 8.71 -4.28
C ARG A 37 -0.05 8.82 -5.12
N GLN A 38 -0.19 8.70 -6.44
CA GLN A 38 0.94 8.77 -7.36
C GLN A 38 1.99 7.67 -7.11
N ALA A 39 1.56 6.52 -6.61
CA ALA A 39 2.37 5.34 -6.34
C ALA A 39 1.67 4.11 -6.93
N GLY A 40 1.66 4.03 -8.25
CA GLY A 40 1.03 2.95 -9.01
C GLY A 40 1.53 2.92 -10.44
N SER A 41 1.06 1.99 -11.25
CA SER A 41 1.63 1.74 -12.59
C SER A 41 1.55 2.93 -13.55
N LEU A 42 0.72 3.93 -13.27
CA LEU A 42 0.66 5.18 -14.03
C LEU A 42 1.98 5.98 -13.97
N TRP A 43 2.78 5.78 -12.94
CA TRP A 43 4.04 6.49 -12.69
C TRP A 43 5.29 5.63 -12.93
N GLU A 44 5.12 4.44 -13.50
CA GLU A 44 6.23 3.57 -13.88
C GLU A 44 6.86 4.02 -15.20
N ALA A 45 8.18 3.98 -15.28
CA ALA A 45 8.85 4.05 -16.58
C ALA A 45 8.57 2.75 -17.36
N PRO A 46 8.36 2.80 -18.68
CA PRO A 46 8.00 1.60 -19.46
C PRO A 46 8.95 0.42 -19.29
N HIS A 47 10.26 0.67 -19.11
CA HIS A 47 11.28 -0.36 -18.90
C HIS A 47 11.35 -0.90 -17.47
N GLN A 48 10.59 -0.30 -16.53
CA GLN A 48 10.47 -0.69 -15.13
C GLN A 48 9.02 -1.06 -14.77
N ALA A 49 8.19 -1.37 -15.77
CA ALA A 49 6.82 -1.80 -15.54
C ALA A 49 6.75 -2.99 -14.60
N GLY A 50 5.85 -2.91 -13.61
CA GLY A 50 5.71 -3.90 -12.53
C GLY A 50 6.46 -3.55 -11.24
N VAL A 51 7.19 -2.43 -11.20
CA VAL A 51 7.95 -2.02 -9.99
C VAL A 51 7.04 -1.75 -8.79
N PHE A 52 5.87 -1.11 -8.98
CA PHE A 52 4.94 -0.91 -7.87
C PHE A 52 4.25 -2.20 -7.42
N HIS A 53 4.03 -3.15 -8.32
CA HIS A 53 3.58 -4.49 -7.93
C HIS A 53 4.63 -5.17 -7.04
N LEU A 54 5.89 -5.16 -7.46
CA LEU A 54 6.99 -5.75 -6.70
C LEU A 54 7.19 -5.02 -5.35
N LEU A 55 7.06 -3.68 -5.31
CA LEU A 55 7.04 -2.91 -4.06
C LEU A 55 5.91 -3.39 -3.14
N ALA A 56 4.70 -3.59 -3.67
CA ALA A 56 3.57 -4.03 -2.87
C ALA A 56 3.79 -5.42 -2.25
N THR A 57 4.46 -6.32 -2.94
CA THR A 57 4.73 -7.66 -2.40
C THR A 57 5.93 -7.68 -1.43
N VAL A 58 6.96 -6.85 -1.64
CA VAL A 58 8.21 -6.90 -0.88
C VAL A 58 8.22 -6.00 0.34
N MET A 59 7.52 -4.85 0.35
CA MET A 59 7.57 -3.89 1.46
C MET A 59 7.13 -4.49 2.81
N SER A 60 6.20 -5.46 2.80
CA SER A 60 5.76 -6.17 4.01
C SER A 60 6.64 -7.36 4.40
N LYS A 61 7.74 -7.61 3.66
CA LYS A 61 8.66 -8.72 3.89
C LYS A 61 9.88 -8.37 4.74
N GLY A 62 9.96 -7.14 5.20
CA GLY A 62 11.00 -6.69 6.12
C GLY A 62 11.02 -5.19 6.26
N THR A 63 11.33 -4.74 7.47
CA THR A 63 11.55 -3.34 7.81
C THR A 63 12.98 -3.16 8.32
N ARG A 64 13.33 -1.95 8.72
CA ARG A 64 14.63 -1.69 9.36
C ARG A 64 14.83 -2.54 10.63
N GLU A 65 13.76 -2.82 11.36
CA GLU A 65 13.79 -3.44 12.69
C GLU A 65 13.26 -4.87 12.71
N LEU A 66 12.41 -5.24 11.74
CA LEU A 66 11.68 -6.51 11.74
C LEU A 66 11.92 -7.29 10.44
N SER A 67 12.10 -8.59 10.59
CA SER A 67 12.07 -9.56 9.49
C SER A 67 10.64 -9.89 9.05
N SER A 68 10.50 -10.58 7.92
CA SER A 68 9.21 -11.07 7.40
C SER A 68 8.46 -11.93 8.43
N LEU A 69 9.18 -12.81 9.12
CA LEU A 69 8.61 -13.69 10.15
C LEU A 69 8.11 -12.88 11.36
N GLU A 70 8.90 -11.93 11.86
CA GLU A 70 8.53 -11.10 13.01
C GLU A 70 7.32 -10.19 12.69
N ILE A 71 7.23 -9.68 11.46
CA ILE A 71 6.05 -8.94 11.00
C ILE A 71 4.81 -9.85 11.03
N ALA A 72 4.91 -11.06 10.48
CA ALA A 72 3.81 -12.02 10.46
C ALA A 72 3.38 -12.39 11.90
N GLU A 73 4.33 -12.73 12.78
CA GLU A 73 4.07 -13.07 14.18
C GLU A 73 3.37 -11.92 14.93
N LYS A 74 3.80 -10.66 14.73
CA LYS A 74 3.12 -9.51 15.33
C LYS A 74 1.67 -9.38 14.87
N VAL A 75 1.41 -9.50 13.57
CA VAL A 75 0.06 -9.40 13.01
C VAL A 75 -0.84 -10.53 13.51
N GLU A 76 -0.32 -11.78 13.51
CA GLU A 76 -1.07 -12.96 13.92
C GLU A 76 -1.35 -12.99 15.44
N SER A 77 -0.40 -12.55 16.27
CA SER A 77 -0.52 -12.58 17.74
C SER A 77 -1.69 -11.76 18.28
N ILE A 78 -2.07 -10.69 17.58
CA ILE A 78 -3.21 -9.82 17.92
C ILE A 78 -4.44 -10.08 17.04
N GLY A 79 -4.42 -11.13 16.21
CA GLY A 79 -5.54 -11.45 15.32
C GLY A 79 -5.87 -10.35 14.31
N ALA A 80 -4.89 -9.53 13.96
CA ALA A 80 -5.06 -8.45 13.00
C ALA A 80 -4.95 -8.94 11.56
N ALA A 81 -5.44 -8.13 10.62
CA ALA A 81 -5.14 -8.23 9.21
C ALA A 81 -4.33 -7.01 8.77
N LEU A 82 -3.23 -7.25 8.04
CA LEU A 82 -2.39 -6.23 7.43
C LEU A 82 -1.98 -6.72 6.04
N SER A 83 -2.17 -5.89 5.02
CA SER A 83 -1.78 -6.23 3.65
C SER A 83 -1.40 -5.00 2.86
N THR A 84 -0.54 -5.20 1.88
CA THR A 84 -0.09 -4.21 0.90
C THR A 84 -0.59 -4.60 -0.49
N ASP A 85 -0.99 -3.63 -1.28
CA ASP A 85 -1.49 -3.82 -2.63
C ASP A 85 -1.20 -2.57 -3.49
N THR A 86 -1.34 -2.69 -4.80
CA THR A 86 -1.19 -1.57 -5.73
C THR A 86 -2.26 -1.60 -6.82
N SER A 87 -2.55 -0.42 -7.34
CA SER A 87 -3.39 -0.23 -8.52
C SER A 87 -2.64 0.62 -9.56
N SER A 88 -3.34 1.04 -10.60
CA SER A 88 -2.74 2.00 -11.54
C SER A 88 -2.47 3.37 -10.90
N ASP A 89 -3.28 3.79 -9.94
CA ASP A 89 -3.31 5.16 -9.44
C ASP A 89 -2.67 5.35 -8.05
N TYR A 90 -2.59 4.27 -7.26
CA TYR A 90 -2.14 4.36 -5.87
C TYR A 90 -1.57 3.04 -5.36
N PHE A 91 -0.75 3.15 -4.34
CA PHE A 91 -0.36 2.07 -3.45
C PHE A 91 -1.29 2.07 -2.22
N LEU A 92 -1.61 0.91 -1.71
CA LEU A 92 -2.55 0.71 -0.62
C LEU A 92 -1.97 -0.15 0.48
N VAL A 93 -2.06 0.31 1.72
CA VAL A 93 -1.95 -0.55 2.91
C VAL A 93 -3.32 -0.68 3.54
N SER A 94 -3.80 -1.89 3.73
CA SER A 94 -5.07 -2.19 4.38
C SER A 94 -4.81 -2.85 5.72
N MET A 95 -5.55 -2.44 6.75
CA MET A 95 -5.44 -3.00 8.10
C MET A 95 -6.82 -3.14 8.75
N LYS A 96 -6.95 -4.14 9.63
CA LYS A 96 -8.16 -4.36 10.42
C LYS A 96 -7.82 -5.09 11.70
N THR A 97 -8.27 -4.57 12.83
CA THR A 97 -8.10 -5.19 14.15
C THR A 97 -9.14 -4.65 15.14
N ILE A 98 -9.11 -5.11 16.38
CA ILE A 98 -9.88 -4.53 17.47
C ILE A 98 -9.30 -3.17 17.90
N THR A 99 -10.10 -2.36 18.57
CA THR A 99 -9.73 -0.99 18.96
C THR A 99 -8.47 -0.94 19.83
N GLU A 100 -8.31 -1.88 20.75
CA GLU A 100 -7.16 -1.94 21.67
C GLU A 100 -5.82 -2.12 20.93
N ASP A 101 -5.79 -2.96 19.91
CA ASP A 101 -4.57 -3.30 19.16
C ASP A 101 -4.31 -2.37 17.94
N PHE A 102 -5.27 -1.49 17.64
CA PHE A 102 -5.15 -0.63 16.45
C PHE A 102 -3.91 0.28 16.46
N PRO A 103 -3.47 0.87 17.59
CA PRO A 103 -2.24 1.65 17.64
C PRO A 103 -1.00 0.85 17.21
N GLU A 104 -0.90 -0.43 17.57
CA GLU A 104 0.23 -1.29 17.22
C GLU A 104 0.23 -1.59 15.72
N ILE A 105 -0.91 -1.96 15.14
CA ILE A 105 -1.03 -2.22 13.70
C ILE A 105 -0.78 -0.97 12.85
N LEU A 106 -1.26 0.19 13.29
CA LEU A 106 -0.99 1.44 12.58
C LEU A 106 0.50 1.80 12.64
N ALA A 107 1.17 1.58 13.77
CA ALA A 107 2.62 1.80 13.88
C ALA A 107 3.41 0.84 12.98
N LEU A 108 3.02 -0.44 12.92
CA LEU A 108 3.63 -1.41 12.01
C LEU A 108 3.41 -1.04 10.53
N ALA A 109 2.20 -0.60 10.17
CA ALA A 109 1.92 -0.10 8.81
C ALA A 109 2.78 1.13 8.46
N ALA A 110 2.99 2.04 9.41
CA ALA A 110 3.86 3.19 9.24
C ALA A 110 5.33 2.78 9.03
N GLU A 111 5.81 1.79 9.77
CA GLU A 111 7.16 1.26 9.63
C GLU A 111 7.38 0.61 8.26
N ILE A 112 6.43 -0.20 7.80
CA ILE A 112 6.44 -0.81 6.45
C ILE A 112 6.47 0.27 5.36
N ILE A 113 5.70 1.35 5.52
CA ILE A 113 5.63 2.43 4.52
C ILE A 113 6.91 3.28 4.53
N ARG A 114 7.49 3.55 5.71
CA ARG A 114 8.59 4.51 5.87
C ARG A 114 9.97 3.88 5.74
N TYR A 115 10.12 2.64 6.19
CA TYR A 115 11.43 2.01 6.41
C TYR A 115 11.51 0.56 5.93
N PRO A 116 11.04 0.23 4.71
CA PRO A 116 11.19 -1.13 4.17
C PRO A 116 12.67 -1.45 3.99
N SER A 117 13.08 -2.69 4.32
CA SER A 117 14.47 -3.13 4.20
C SER A 117 14.83 -3.67 2.84
N PHE A 118 13.85 -4.17 2.07
CA PHE A 118 14.03 -4.80 0.76
C PHE A 118 15.01 -5.99 0.79
N PRO A 119 14.74 -7.07 1.55
CA PRO A 119 15.63 -8.21 1.64
C PRO A 119 15.84 -8.87 0.27
N ALA A 120 17.10 -9.14 -0.10
CA ALA A 120 17.45 -9.63 -1.44
C ALA A 120 16.82 -11.01 -1.77
N ASP A 121 16.71 -11.88 -0.78
CA ASP A 121 16.06 -13.19 -0.88
C ASP A 121 14.55 -13.08 -1.09
N GLU A 122 13.88 -12.16 -0.39
CA GLU A 122 12.45 -11.86 -0.58
C GLU A 122 12.20 -11.21 -1.94
N ILE A 123 13.07 -10.30 -2.40
CA ILE A 123 12.97 -9.73 -3.76
C ILE A 123 13.08 -10.85 -4.80
N ALA A 124 14.04 -11.76 -4.65
CA ALA A 124 14.24 -12.86 -5.60
C ALA A 124 13.02 -13.80 -5.62
N LEU A 125 12.45 -14.11 -4.43
CA LEU A 125 11.25 -14.92 -4.30
C LEU A 125 10.04 -14.26 -4.95
N GLU A 126 9.74 -13.00 -4.63
CA GLU A 126 8.58 -12.28 -5.15
C GLU A 126 8.68 -12.03 -6.67
N LYS A 127 9.88 -11.79 -7.19
CA LYS A 127 10.13 -11.77 -8.66
C LYS A 127 9.78 -13.11 -9.29
N HIS A 128 10.23 -14.22 -8.71
CA HIS A 128 9.93 -15.55 -9.23
C HIS A 128 8.42 -15.82 -9.24
N LEU A 129 7.71 -15.52 -8.14
CA LEU A 129 6.27 -15.67 -8.04
C LEU A 129 5.52 -14.76 -9.04
N THR A 130 5.97 -13.53 -9.22
CA THR A 130 5.40 -12.60 -10.21
C THR A 130 5.58 -13.13 -11.65
N LEU A 131 6.75 -13.66 -11.99
CA LEU A 131 7.00 -14.26 -13.30
C LEU A 131 6.09 -15.48 -13.53
N GLN A 132 5.93 -16.36 -12.53
CA GLN A 132 4.99 -17.48 -12.63
C GLN A 132 3.54 -16.99 -12.82
N ASN A 133 3.14 -15.93 -12.14
CA ASN A 133 1.80 -15.35 -12.29
C ASN A 133 1.59 -14.78 -13.70
N ILE A 134 2.58 -14.07 -14.26
CA ILE A 134 2.54 -13.58 -15.64
C ILE A 134 2.35 -14.73 -16.62
N LEU A 135 3.08 -15.82 -16.48
CA LEU A 135 2.95 -17.00 -17.35
C LEU A 135 1.56 -17.64 -17.20
N SER A 136 1.09 -17.84 -15.96
CA SER A 136 -0.24 -18.39 -15.69
C SER A 136 -1.37 -17.55 -16.30
N GLN A 137 -1.26 -16.22 -16.26
CA GLN A 137 -2.27 -15.35 -16.89
C GLN A 137 -2.34 -15.52 -18.40
N LYS A 138 -1.21 -15.82 -19.07
CA LYS A 138 -1.18 -16.09 -20.52
C LYS A 138 -1.87 -17.40 -20.93
N GLU A 139 -2.00 -18.33 -20.01
CA GLU A 139 -2.70 -19.61 -20.24
C GLU A 139 -4.22 -19.51 -20.04
N GLN A 140 -4.72 -18.41 -19.47
CA GLN A 140 -6.13 -18.20 -19.18
C GLN A 140 -6.80 -17.37 -20.28
N PRO A 141 -7.73 -17.95 -21.07
CA PRO A 141 -8.34 -17.26 -22.21
C PRO A 141 -9.02 -15.92 -21.86
N PHE A 142 -9.66 -15.84 -20.69
CA PHE A 142 -10.27 -14.61 -20.22
C PHE A 142 -9.24 -13.50 -19.99
N ASN A 143 -8.11 -13.81 -19.34
CA ASN A 143 -7.06 -12.82 -19.05
C ASN A 143 -6.40 -12.34 -20.34
N VAL A 144 -6.18 -13.23 -21.30
CA VAL A 144 -5.64 -12.87 -22.62
C VAL A 144 -6.59 -11.94 -23.36
N ALA A 145 -7.89 -12.29 -23.43
CA ALA A 145 -8.88 -11.46 -24.09
C ALA A 145 -9.04 -10.10 -23.42
N PHE A 146 -9.05 -10.06 -22.07
CA PHE A 146 -9.18 -8.82 -21.31
C PHE A 146 -7.94 -7.92 -21.45
N SER A 147 -6.73 -8.50 -21.48
CA SER A 147 -5.48 -7.76 -21.74
C SER A 147 -5.50 -7.12 -23.14
N GLN A 148 -5.89 -7.87 -24.17
CA GLN A 148 -6.02 -7.34 -25.53
C GLN A 148 -7.09 -6.23 -25.61
N LEU A 149 -8.22 -6.39 -24.93
CA LEU A 149 -9.25 -5.36 -24.86
C LEU A 149 -8.72 -4.07 -24.24
N ARG A 150 -7.99 -4.18 -23.12
CA ARG A 150 -7.36 -3.01 -22.47
C ARG A 150 -6.38 -2.31 -23.39
N GLU A 151 -5.51 -3.06 -24.06
CA GLU A 151 -4.55 -2.52 -25.01
C GLU A 151 -5.25 -1.81 -26.18
N MET A 152 -6.34 -2.37 -26.70
CA MET A 152 -7.14 -1.75 -27.77
C MET A 152 -7.82 -0.44 -27.32
N ILE A 153 -8.31 -0.38 -26.08
CA ILE A 153 -8.99 0.81 -25.55
C ILE A 153 -8.02 1.92 -25.20
N TYR A 154 -6.93 1.58 -24.51
CA TYR A 154 -6.01 2.54 -23.91
C TYR A 154 -4.75 2.80 -24.75
N GLY A 155 -4.43 1.92 -25.73
CA GLY A 155 -3.24 2.05 -26.57
C GLY A 155 -1.96 2.13 -25.75
N GLN A 156 -1.20 3.19 -25.92
CA GLN A 156 0.06 3.42 -25.22
C GLN A 156 -0.11 4.05 -23.82
N HIS A 157 -1.36 4.30 -23.38
CA HIS A 157 -1.60 4.80 -22.03
C HIS A 157 -1.30 3.72 -20.99
N PRO A 158 -0.67 4.03 -19.84
CA PRO A 158 -0.33 3.03 -18.81
C PRO A 158 -1.50 2.15 -18.32
N TYR A 159 -2.74 2.63 -18.42
CA TYR A 159 -3.92 1.81 -18.13
C TYR A 159 -4.11 0.60 -19.06
N GLY A 160 -3.47 0.62 -20.24
CA GLY A 160 -3.44 -0.51 -21.16
C GLY A 160 -2.51 -1.64 -20.71
N PHE A 161 -1.54 -1.35 -19.84
CA PHE A 161 -0.50 -2.30 -19.46
C PHE A 161 -0.90 -3.15 -18.26
N SER A 162 -0.23 -4.29 -18.09
CA SER A 162 -0.38 -5.15 -16.92
C SER A 162 0.25 -4.49 -15.69
N LEU A 163 -0.44 -4.55 -14.55
CA LEU A 163 0.13 -4.13 -13.26
C LEU A 163 1.32 -5.00 -12.84
N LEU A 164 1.39 -6.25 -13.33
CA LEU A 164 2.50 -7.16 -13.03
C LEU A 164 3.79 -6.80 -13.81
N GLY A 165 3.69 -5.91 -14.80
CA GLY A 165 4.76 -5.70 -15.78
C GLY A 165 4.80 -6.79 -16.85
N THR A 166 5.97 -7.03 -17.39
CA THR A 166 6.28 -8.10 -18.37
C THR A 166 7.37 -9.02 -17.82
N GLU A 167 7.56 -10.19 -18.45
CA GLU A 167 8.65 -11.09 -18.09
C GLU A 167 10.02 -10.39 -18.17
N GLU A 168 10.24 -9.58 -19.19
CA GLU A 168 11.47 -8.84 -19.39
C GLU A 168 11.69 -7.76 -18.34
N THR A 169 10.68 -6.91 -18.08
CA THR A 169 10.81 -5.82 -17.11
C THR A 169 11.02 -6.36 -15.70
N VAL A 170 10.19 -7.34 -15.25
CA VAL A 170 10.30 -7.93 -13.92
C VAL A 170 11.63 -8.66 -13.70
N ALA A 171 12.14 -9.38 -14.74
CA ALA A 171 13.44 -10.04 -14.64
C ALA A 171 14.58 -9.05 -14.40
N ASN A 172 14.49 -7.85 -14.95
CA ASN A 172 15.53 -6.81 -14.86
C ASN A 172 15.42 -5.91 -13.62
N LEU A 173 14.24 -5.84 -12.95
CA LEU A 173 14.09 -5.07 -11.71
C LEU A 173 15.07 -5.54 -10.62
N ASN A 174 15.59 -4.61 -9.85
CA ASN A 174 16.53 -4.85 -8.78
C ASN A 174 16.22 -4.01 -7.53
N GLU A 175 16.99 -4.17 -6.46
CA GLU A 175 16.80 -3.45 -5.20
C GLU A 175 16.91 -1.93 -5.36
N ASP A 176 17.84 -1.44 -6.20
CA ASP A 176 18.03 0.00 -6.42
C ASP A 176 16.80 0.63 -7.08
N ASP A 177 16.14 -0.09 -8.00
CA ASP A 177 14.88 0.34 -8.60
C ASP A 177 13.79 0.49 -7.53
N LEU A 178 13.64 -0.51 -6.65
CA LEU A 178 12.65 -0.46 -5.56
C LEU A 178 12.92 0.70 -4.62
N ARG A 179 14.16 0.90 -4.20
CA ARG A 179 14.57 2.02 -3.33
C ARG A 179 14.31 3.37 -3.99
N TYR A 180 14.63 3.50 -5.28
CA TYR A 180 14.40 4.72 -6.05
C TYR A 180 12.91 5.08 -6.07
N TYR A 181 12.03 4.14 -6.50
CA TYR A 181 10.59 4.40 -6.57
C TYR A 181 9.98 4.64 -5.18
N HIS A 182 10.42 3.91 -4.18
CA HIS A 182 10.01 4.14 -2.81
C HIS A 182 10.33 5.59 -2.37
N GLN A 183 11.56 6.05 -2.52
CA GLN A 183 11.99 7.40 -2.12
C GLN A 183 11.25 8.51 -2.89
N GLN A 184 10.95 8.30 -4.17
CA GLN A 184 10.29 9.29 -5.01
C GLN A 184 8.79 9.41 -4.71
N HIS A 185 8.13 8.33 -4.34
CA HIS A 185 6.68 8.28 -4.31
C HIS A 185 6.08 8.21 -2.91
N PHE A 186 6.74 7.56 -1.95
CA PHE A 186 6.21 7.42 -0.59
C PHE A 186 6.55 8.66 0.25
N ARG A 187 5.59 9.56 0.31
CA ARG A 187 5.72 10.87 0.95
C ARG A 187 4.46 11.21 1.74
N PRO A 188 4.57 11.89 2.89
CA PRO A 188 3.43 12.18 3.76
C PRO A 188 2.35 13.03 3.08
N ASP A 189 2.71 13.98 2.23
CA ASP A 189 1.77 14.86 1.50
C ASP A 189 0.95 14.11 0.42
N ARG A 190 1.36 12.90 0.08
CA ARG A 190 0.62 11.99 -0.82
C ARG A 190 -0.25 10.98 -0.09
N LEU A 191 -0.13 10.88 1.24
CA LEU A 191 -0.90 9.92 2.01
C LEU A 191 -2.34 10.40 2.27
N VAL A 192 -3.26 9.47 2.12
CA VAL A 192 -4.63 9.58 2.61
C VAL A 192 -4.89 8.41 3.54
N ILE A 193 -5.05 8.69 4.83
CA ILE A 193 -5.38 7.70 5.86
C ILE A 193 -6.88 7.73 6.07
N SER A 194 -7.56 6.62 5.82
CA SER A 194 -9.00 6.47 6.02
C SER A 194 -9.25 5.44 7.12
N LEU A 195 -9.91 5.85 8.19
CA LEU A 195 -10.25 5.02 9.34
C LEU A 195 -11.77 4.92 9.47
N ALA A 196 -12.27 3.72 9.71
CA ALA A 196 -13.69 3.49 9.98
C ALA A 196 -13.83 2.46 11.10
N GLY A 197 -14.59 2.78 12.13
CA GLY A 197 -14.80 1.90 13.28
C GLY A 197 -14.94 2.64 14.59
N ASN A 198 -14.57 1.96 15.68
CA ASN A 198 -14.69 2.49 17.05
C ASN A 198 -13.53 3.45 17.38
N ILE A 199 -13.45 4.54 16.65
CA ILE A 199 -12.49 5.63 16.85
C ILE A 199 -13.13 6.96 16.47
N ASP A 200 -13.02 7.97 17.32
CA ASP A 200 -13.43 9.34 17.03
C ASP A 200 -12.34 10.12 16.30
N LEU A 201 -12.69 11.32 15.79
CA LEU A 201 -11.76 12.14 15.01
C LEU A 201 -10.54 12.60 15.81
N ASP A 202 -10.73 13.02 17.07
CA ASP A 202 -9.65 13.60 17.87
C ASP A 202 -8.64 12.52 18.27
N SER A 203 -9.13 11.35 18.72
CA SER A 203 -8.29 10.17 19.00
C SER A 203 -7.53 9.70 17.76
N ALA A 204 -8.19 9.65 16.60
CA ALA A 204 -7.57 9.29 15.33
C ALA A 204 -6.46 10.27 14.93
N LYS A 205 -6.73 11.58 15.10
CA LYS A 205 -5.76 12.64 14.79
C LYS A 205 -4.53 12.54 15.71
N GLU A 206 -4.73 12.42 17.03
CA GLU A 206 -3.65 12.29 18.00
C GLU A 206 -2.78 11.06 17.69
N LEU A 207 -3.40 9.92 17.40
CA LEU A 207 -2.69 8.69 17.08
C LEU A 207 -1.88 8.81 15.78
N VAL A 208 -2.46 9.37 14.70
CA VAL A 208 -1.75 9.55 13.43
C VAL A 208 -0.64 10.58 13.56
N GLU A 209 -0.85 11.69 14.29
CA GLU A 209 0.20 12.68 14.57
C GLU A 209 1.35 12.10 15.40
N LYS A 210 1.05 11.24 16.37
CA LYS A 210 2.08 10.54 17.16
C LYS A 210 2.97 9.62 16.31
N ILE A 211 2.40 8.94 15.31
CA ILE A 211 3.09 7.93 14.50
C ILE A 211 3.78 8.54 13.27
N PHE A 212 3.16 9.53 12.64
CA PHE A 212 3.60 10.11 11.37
C PHE A 212 4.05 11.57 11.49
N GLY A 213 3.91 12.21 12.66
CA GLY A 213 4.09 13.66 12.82
C GLY A 213 5.52 14.16 12.64
N ASP A 214 6.51 13.26 12.73
CA ASP A 214 7.93 13.52 12.46
C ASP A 214 8.32 13.38 10.97
N TRP A 215 7.37 12.99 10.11
CA TRP A 215 7.61 12.78 8.69
C TRP A 215 7.06 13.96 7.88
N PHE A 216 7.94 14.73 7.30
CA PHE A 216 7.62 15.89 6.48
C PHE A 216 7.99 15.66 5.02
N PRO A 217 7.24 16.26 4.07
CA PRO A 217 7.62 16.20 2.67
C PRO A 217 8.94 16.94 2.42
N PRO A 218 9.69 16.60 1.35
CA PRO A 218 10.85 17.37 0.92
C PRO A 218 10.47 18.85 0.64
N GLU A 219 11.40 19.78 0.89
CA GLU A 219 11.17 21.23 0.70
C GLU A 219 10.86 21.59 -0.76
N ASP A 220 11.36 20.82 -1.73
CA ASP A 220 11.19 21.05 -3.18
C ASP A 220 9.98 20.31 -3.79
N ALA A 221 8.96 20.07 -3.02
CA ALA A 221 7.79 19.31 -3.44
C ALA A 221 6.66 20.19 -4.02
#